data_eb2df448b77e42f03e714456adfbd86f
#
_entry.id   eb2df448b77e42f03e714456adfbd86f
#
_cell.length_a   1.000
_cell.length_b   1.000
_cell.length_c   1.000
_cell.angle_alpha   90.00
_cell.angle_beta   90.00
_cell.angle_gamma   90.00
#
_symmetry.space_group_name_H-M   'P 1'
#
loop_
_entity.id
_entity.type
_entity.pdbx_description
1 polymer ?
#
loop_
_entity_poly.entity_id
_entity_poly.type
_entity_poly.pdbx_seq_one_letter_code
_entity_poly.pdbx_strand_id
1 'polypeptide(L)'
;MEEFEELLKKYNLAHLDDLIISPWSEQYCVTPFPKYWQITYQIMSKIPSNKRVIEIGCGQGDVTTIFCHLGFTSVSSYEKAPLLAVNAKRRINDLFGREDIVALGEYPAICHAECDVLVLVNCVYDELADSKADYKRILKDYYKHAGNPQYFIMEVIDSSYTIEDEAFPKKLRLSHKDVEEMFPNFQIQSWQTYKFPQNKKSKTLYLIEKK
;
A
#
# COMPACT_ATOMS: atom_id res chain seq x y z
N MET A 1 -10.43 -8.50 -13.17
CA MET A 1 -10.43 -8.04 -11.76
C MET A 1 -11.39 -8.87 -10.91
N GLU A 2 -12.67 -9.02 -11.29
CA GLU A 2 -13.68 -9.78 -10.53
C GLU A 2 -13.27 -11.24 -10.27
N GLU A 3 -12.81 -11.95 -11.28
CA GLU A 3 -12.31 -13.34 -11.13
C GLU A 3 -11.13 -13.42 -10.15
N PHE A 4 -10.29 -12.41 -10.13
CA PHE A 4 -9.16 -12.33 -9.21
C PHE A 4 -9.59 -12.01 -7.78
N GLU A 5 -10.57 -11.13 -7.58
CA GLU A 5 -11.19 -10.89 -6.28
C GLU A 5 -11.82 -12.18 -5.71
N GLU A 6 -12.56 -12.94 -6.54
CA GLU A 6 -13.16 -14.20 -6.10
C GLU A 6 -12.11 -15.28 -5.76
N LEU A 7 -11.00 -15.35 -6.53
CA LEU A 7 -9.87 -16.23 -6.20
C LEU A 7 -9.28 -15.90 -4.83
N LEU A 8 -8.98 -14.63 -4.60
CA LEU A 8 -8.41 -14.17 -3.32
C LEU A 8 -9.38 -14.35 -2.16
N LYS A 9 -10.66 -14.04 -2.36
CA LYS A 9 -11.71 -14.26 -1.37
C LYS A 9 -11.79 -15.74 -0.97
N LYS A 10 -11.79 -16.63 -1.95
CA LYS A 10 -11.83 -18.09 -1.70
C LYS A 10 -10.61 -18.55 -0.89
N TYR A 11 -9.41 -18.05 -1.25
CA TYR A 11 -8.19 -18.34 -0.50
C TYR A 11 -8.30 -17.84 0.94
N ASN A 12 -8.71 -16.59 1.14
CA ASN A 12 -8.83 -15.99 2.46
C ASN A 12 -9.83 -16.74 3.34
N LEU A 13 -11.00 -17.11 2.80
CA LEU A 13 -12.01 -17.87 3.53
C LEU A 13 -11.53 -19.28 3.92
N ALA A 14 -10.69 -19.91 3.11
CA ALA A 14 -10.10 -21.21 3.43
C ALA A 14 -9.01 -21.13 4.53
N HIS A 15 -8.48 -19.94 4.81
CA HIS A 15 -7.38 -19.74 5.74
C HIS A 15 -7.71 -18.69 6.83
N LEU A 16 -8.99 -18.56 7.20
CA LEU A 16 -9.45 -17.56 8.19
C LEU A 16 -8.67 -17.63 9.50
N ASP A 17 -8.48 -18.82 10.03
CA ASP A 17 -7.80 -19.03 11.31
C ASP A 17 -6.31 -18.67 11.27
N ASP A 18 -5.73 -18.68 10.08
CA ASP A 18 -4.30 -18.47 9.86
C ASP A 18 -3.95 -17.05 9.41
N LEU A 19 -4.88 -16.37 8.70
CA LEU A 19 -4.60 -15.10 8.02
C LEU A 19 -5.26 -13.89 8.67
N ILE A 20 -6.39 -14.06 9.34
CA ILE A 20 -7.10 -12.94 9.94
C ILE A 20 -6.52 -12.64 11.31
N ILE A 21 -5.70 -11.62 11.36
CA ILE A 21 -5.07 -11.12 12.58
C ILE A 21 -5.70 -9.81 13.05
N SER A 22 -6.53 -9.21 12.22
CA SER A 22 -7.14 -7.92 12.52
C SER A 22 -8.40 -7.68 11.69
N PRO A 23 -9.31 -6.83 12.18
CA PRO A 23 -10.58 -6.57 11.50
C PRO A 23 -10.45 -6.09 10.04
N TRP A 24 -9.36 -5.40 9.67
CA TRP A 24 -9.19 -4.95 8.27
C TRP A 24 -8.95 -6.11 7.29
N SER A 25 -8.50 -7.28 7.75
CA SER A 25 -8.33 -8.45 6.91
C SER A 25 -9.66 -9.05 6.47
N GLU A 26 -10.72 -8.89 7.27
CA GLU A 26 -12.06 -9.38 6.95
C GLU A 26 -12.64 -8.75 5.69
N GLN A 27 -12.23 -7.51 5.37
CA GLN A 27 -12.70 -6.83 4.16
C GLN A 27 -12.31 -7.55 2.86
N TYR A 28 -11.32 -8.45 2.91
CA TYR A 28 -10.90 -9.28 1.78
C TYR A 28 -11.54 -10.68 1.77
N CYS A 29 -12.50 -10.94 2.66
CA CYS A 29 -13.33 -12.13 2.67
C CYS A 29 -14.68 -11.90 2.00
N VAL A 30 -14.95 -10.68 1.54
CA VAL A 30 -16.17 -10.30 0.83
C VAL A 30 -15.84 -9.46 -0.40
N THR A 31 -16.64 -9.62 -1.47
CA THR A 31 -16.52 -8.80 -2.69
C THR A 31 -17.64 -7.75 -2.76
N PRO A 32 -17.42 -6.57 -3.35
CA PRO A 32 -16.16 -6.12 -3.94
C PRO A 32 -15.12 -5.76 -2.88
N PHE A 33 -13.85 -5.94 -3.20
CA PHE A 33 -12.73 -5.58 -2.34
C PHE A 33 -12.65 -4.07 -2.06
N PRO A 34 -11.85 -3.62 -1.08
CA PRO A 34 -11.72 -2.20 -0.76
C PRO A 34 -11.36 -1.36 -1.97
N LYS A 35 -11.92 -0.15 -2.04
CA LYS A 35 -11.73 0.74 -3.19
C LYS A 35 -10.27 1.07 -3.48
N TYR A 36 -9.42 1.23 -2.45
CA TYR A 36 -8.00 1.46 -2.65
C TYR A 36 -7.30 0.29 -3.34
N TRP A 37 -7.70 -0.96 -3.03
CA TRP A 37 -7.18 -2.14 -3.69
C TRP A 37 -7.58 -2.18 -5.17
N GLN A 38 -8.86 -1.93 -5.48
CA GLN A 38 -9.36 -1.89 -6.85
C GLN A 38 -8.68 -0.80 -7.69
N ILE A 39 -8.50 0.40 -7.11
CA ILE A 39 -7.81 1.51 -7.80
C ILE A 39 -6.33 1.16 -8.01
N THR A 40 -5.66 0.59 -7.01
CA THR A 40 -4.27 0.13 -7.16
C THR A 40 -4.16 -0.90 -8.27
N TYR A 41 -5.08 -1.86 -8.36
CA TYR A 41 -5.15 -2.80 -9.47
C TYR A 41 -5.29 -2.09 -10.83
N GLN A 42 -6.21 -1.13 -10.93
CA GLN A 42 -6.43 -0.37 -12.18
C GLN A 42 -5.22 0.47 -12.59
N ILE A 43 -4.49 1.05 -11.64
CA ILE A 43 -3.26 1.79 -11.90
C ILE A 43 -2.18 0.82 -12.37
N MET A 44 -1.92 -0.24 -11.60
CA MET A 44 -0.87 -1.20 -11.89
C MET A 44 -1.08 -1.95 -13.21
N SER A 45 -2.33 -2.20 -13.61
CA SER A 45 -2.64 -2.83 -14.90
C SER A 45 -2.25 -1.99 -16.14
N LYS A 46 -1.97 -0.70 -15.95
CA LYS A 46 -1.51 0.22 -17.01
C LYS A 46 0.02 0.41 -17.02
N ILE A 47 0.70 -0.05 -15.99
CA ILE A 47 2.15 0.03 -15.86
C ILE A 47 2.76 -1.25 -16.44
N PRO A 48 3.79 -1.17 -17.28
CA PRO A 48 4.44 -2.36 -17.84
C PRO A 48 4.99 -3.29 -16.74
N SER A 49 4.72 -4.60 -16.85
CA SER A 49 5.07 -5.58 -15.83
C SER A 49 6.58 -5.87 -15.68
N ASN A 50 7.40 -5.35 -16.58
CA ASN A 50 8.87 -5.39 -16.47
C ASN A 50 9.44 -4.29 -15.54
N LYS A 51 8.60 -3.41 -15.00
CA LYS A 51 8.99 -2.39 -14.04
C LYS A 51 9.28 -3.00 -12.67
N ARG A 52 10.28 -2.47 -11.98
CA ARG A 52 10.63 -2.86 -10.61
C ARG A 52 9.68 -2.20 -9.61
N VAL A 53 9.05 -2.98 -8.76
CA VAL A 53 8.10 -2.53 -7.74
C VAL A 53 8.70 -2.71 -6.36
N ILE A 54 8.64 -1.66 -5.54
CA ILE A 54 8.84 -1.74 -4.09
C ILE A 54 7.52 -1.40 -3.41
N GLU A 55 7.09 -2.26 -2.50
CA GLU A 55 5.95 -2.03 -1.62
C GLU A 55 6.40 -1.92 -0.17
N ILE A 56 5.92 -0.90 0.54
CA ILE A 56 6.22 -0.65 1.94
C ILE A 56 4.99 -0.99 2.77
N GLY A 57 5.17 -1.81 3.82
CA GLY A 57 4.10 -2.21 4.73
C GLY A 57 3.05 -3.09 4.04
N CYS A 58 3.51 -4.20 3.44
CA CYS A 58 2.62 -5.07 2.66
C CYS A 58 1.56 -5.80 3.50
N GLY A 59 1.67 -5.78 4.83
CA GLY A 59 0.75 -6.50 5.70
C GLY A 59 0.74 -8.00 5.40
N GLN A 60 -0.43 -8.53 5.13
CA GLN A 60 -0.61 -9.93 4.69
C GLN A 60 -0.45 -10.11 3.17
N GLY A 61 0.07 -9.12 2.46
CA GLY A 61 0.32 -9.19 1.04
C GLY A 61 -0.90 -8.93 0.15
N ASP A 62 -1.92 -8.23 0.67
CA ASP A 62 -3.15 -7.98 -0.09
C ASP A 62 -2.90 -7.19 -1.38
N VAL A 63 -2.08 -6.15 -1.33
CA VAL A 63 -1.68 -5.37 -2.50
C VAL A 63 -0.58 -6.07 -3.28
N THR A 64 0.33 -6.79 -2.61
CA THR A 64 1.37 -7.62 -3.26
C THR A 64 0.77 -8.61 -4.26
N THR A 65 -0.39 -9.20 -3.94
CA THR A 65 -1.09 -10.15 -4.85
C THR A 65 -1.42 -9.52 -6.20
N ILE A 66 -1.69 -8.21 -6.25
CA ILE A 66 -1.96 -7.48 -7.49
C ILE A 66 -0.74 -7.57 -8.43
N PHE A 67 0.46 -7.31 -7.90
CA PHE A 67 1.68 -7.29 -8.70
C PHE A 67 2.00 -8.68 -9.25
N CYS A 68 1.82 -9.71 -8.42
CA CYS A 68 2.02 -11.11 -8.83
C CYS A 68 1.03 -11.52 -9.91
N HIS A 69 -0.26 -11.19 -9.73
CA HIS A 69 -1.32 -11.50 -10.69
C HIS A 69 -1.11 -10.80 -12.04
N LEU A 70 -0.66 -9.54 -12.02
CA LEU A 70 -0.38 -8.77 -13.23
C LEU A 70 0.96 -9.13 -13.89
N GLY A 71 1.70 -10.12 -13.35
CA GLY A 71 2.92 -10.65 -13.94
C GLY A 71 4.15 -9.77 -13.76
N PHE A 72 4.19 -8.89 -12.74
CA PHE A 72 5.42 -8.15 -12.41
C PHE A 72 6.49 -9.13 -11.96
N THR A 73 7.63 -9.11 -12.67
CA THR A 73 8.73 -10.06 -12.43
C THR A 73 9.66 -9.61 -11.30
N SER A 74 9.80 -8.31 -11.08
CA SER A 74 10.66 -7.73 -10.05
C SER A 74 9.81 -6.99 -9.01
N VAL A 75 9.50 -7.67 -7.92
CA VAL A 75 8.69 -7.15 -6.80
C VAL A 75 9.46 -7.39 -5.51
N SER A 76 9.52 -6.37 -4.65
CA SER A 76 10.03 -6.46 -3.29
C SER A 76 9.05 -5.80 -2.34
N SER A 77 8.39 -6.58 -1.49
CA SER A 77 7.42 -6.11 -0.50
C SER A 77 8.01 -6.23 0.90
N TYR A 78 7.93 -5.18 1.69
CA TYR A 78 8.52 -5.11 3.04
C TYR A 78 7.42 -5.06 4.10
N GLU A 79 7.59 -5.88 5.17
CA GLU A 79 6.70 -5.87 6.33
C GLU A 79 7.52 -6.02 7.61
N LYS A 80 7.28 -5.12 8.58
CA LYS A 80 8.01 -5.11 9.86
C LYS A 80 7.44 -6.08 10.90
N ALA A 81 6.15 -6.41 10.79
CA ALA A 81 5.49 -7.33 11.72
C ALA A 81 5.74 -8.80 11.31
N PRO A 82 6.43 -9.61 12.13
CA PRO A 82 6.83 -10.95 11.74
C PRO A 82 5.68 -11.86 11.32
N LEU A 83 4.57 -11.81 12.05
CA LEU A 83 3.41 -12.65 11.76
C LEU A 83 2.77 -12.28 10.41
N LEU A 84 2.65 -11.00 10.11
CA LEU A 84 2.11 -10.50 8.85
C LEU A 84 3.03 -10.91 7.68
N ALA A 85 4.33 -10.74 7.83
CA ALA A 85 5.31 -11.12 6.81
C ALA A 85 5.29 -12.63 6.50
N VAL A 86 5.17 -13.48 7.53
CA VAL A 86 5.06 -14.94 7.35
C VAL A 86 3.78 -15.31 6.60
N ASN A 87 2.65 -14.71 6.97
CA ASN A 87 1.37 -14.94 6.28
C ASN A 87 1.41 -14.45 4.83
N ALA A 88 2.01 -13.29 4.58
CA ALA A 88 2.19 -12.76 3.22
C ALA A 88 3.05 -13.71 2.36
N LYS A 89 4.19 -14.18 2.89
CA LYS A 89 5.06 -15.15 2.20
C LYS A 89 4.29 -16.41 1.80
N ARG A 90 3.60 -17.02 2.78
CA ARG A 90 2.81 -18.24 2.52
C ARG A 90 1.77 -17.97 1.44
N ARG A 91 0.96 -16.92 1.57
CA ARG A 91 -0.10 -16.59 0.61
C ARG A 91 0.45 -16.36 -0.80
N ILE A 92 1.55 -15.62 -0.94
CA ILE A 92 2.17 -15.36 -2.24
C ILE A 92 2.74 -16.65 -2.84
N ASN A 93 3.34 -17.51 -2.03
CA ASN A 93 3.83 -18.81 -2.48
C ASN A 93 2.68 -19.71 -2.92
N ASP A 94 1.64 -19.86 -2.11
CA ASP A 94 0.50 -20.72 -2.39
C ASP A 94 -0.24 -20.33 -3.68
N LEU A 95 -0.41 -19.02 -3.91
CA LEU A 95 -1.17 -18.50 -5.05
C LEU A 95 -0.34 -18.36 -6.34
N PHE A 96 0.94 -18.06 -6.22
CA PHE A 96 1.78 -17.67 -7.36
C PHE A 96 3.11 -18.43 -7.47
N GLY A 97 3.43 -19.32 -6.53
CA GLY A 97 4.69 -20.06 -6.51
C GLY A 97 5.92 -19.18 -6.32
N ARG A 98 5.79 -18.05 -5.61
CA ARG A 98 6.88 -17.06 -5.42
C ARG A 98 7.24 -16.91 -3.95
N GLU A 99 8.50 -17.19 -3.60
CA GLU A 99 8.98 -17.19 -2.20
C GLU A 99 9.82 -15.97 -1.84
N ASP A 100 10.36 -15.28 -2.81
CA ASP A 100 11.40 -14.24 -2.69
C ASP A 100 10.86 -12.79 -2.64
N ILE A 101 9.55 -12.62 -2.70
CA ILE A 101 8.93 -11.30 -2.84
C ILE A 101 8.84 -10.53 -1.53
N VAL A 102 8.49 -11.21 -0.43
CA VAL A 102 8.23 -10.56 0.86
C VAL A 102 9.45 -10.66 1.76
N ALA A 103 9.93 -9.53 2.25
CA ALA A 103 11.01 -9.43 3.22
C ALA A 103 10.50 -8.95 4.58
N LEU A 104 10.93 -9.65 5.66
CA LEU A 104 10.72 -9.17 7.02
C LEU A 104 11.70 -8.06 7.33
N GLY A 105 11.20 -6.89 7.66
CA GLY A 105 11.99 -5.76 8.12
C GLY A 105 11.37 -4.41 7.79
N GLU A 106 11.99 -3.37 8.29
CA GLU A 106 11.51 -2.00 8.16
C GLU A 106 12.20 -1.29 6.99
N TYR A 107 11.41 -0.73 6.08
CA TYR A 107 11.93 0.14 5.04
C TYR A 107 12.22 1.54 5.63
N PRO A 108 13.33 2.20 5.27
CA PRO A 108 14.34 1.81 4.28
C PRO A 108 15.54 1.02 4.84
N ALA A 109 15.54 0.67 6.12
CA ALA A 109 16.74 0.13 6.80
C ALA A 109 17.30 -1.14 6.16
N ILE A 110 16.42 -1.98 5.57
CA ILE A 110 16.84 -3.25 4.96
C ILE A 110 16.81 -3.22 3.43
N CYS A 111 16.44 -2.10 2.83
CA CYS A 111 16.33 -1.96 1.38
C CYS A 111 17.35 -0.96 0.85
N HIS A 112 18.17 -1.39 -0.10
CA HIS A 112 19.11 -0.54 -0.82
C HIS A 112 18.85 -0.52 -2.34
N ALA A 113 17.71 -1.06 -2.76
CA ALA A 113 17.36 -1.16 -4.18
C ALA A 113 16.58 0.08 -4.64
N GLU A 114 16.84 0.50 -5.87
CA GLU A 114 16.02 1.46 -6.58
C GLU A 114 14.83 0.76 -7.26
N CYS A 115 13.72 1.47 -7.45
CA CYS A 115 12.55 0.96 -8.17
C CYS A 115 12.02 1.94 -9.20
N ASP A 116 11.14 1.44 -10.06
CA ASP A 116 10.37 2.26 -11.01
C ASP A 116 9.01 2.67 -10.43
N VAL A 117 8.47 1.84 -9.54
CA VAL A 117 7.18 2.03 -8.87
C VAL A 117 7.36 1.84 -7.37
N LEU A 118 7.08 2.88 -6.60
CA LEU A 118 6.99 2.79 -5.14
C LEU A 118 5.53 2.74 -4.73
N VAL A 119 5.17 1.80 -3.86
CA VAL A 119 3.79 1.60 -3.39
C VAL A 119 3.72 1.68 -1.87
N LEU A 120 2.79 2.47 -1.37
CA LEU A 120 2.57 2.75 0.04
C LEU A 120 1.07 2.90 0.28
N VAL A 121 0.38 1.77 0.44
CA VAL A 121 -1.08 1.70 0.51
C VAL A 121 -1.52 1.07 1.82
N ASN A 122 -2.43 1.74 2.50
CA ASN A 122 -2.97 1.33 3.80
C ASN A 122 -1.91 1.08 4.88
N CYS A 123 -0.80 1.78 4.83
CA CYS A 123 0.32 1.66 5.76
C CYS A 123 0.96 3.02 6.08
N VAL A 124 2.01 3.01 6.92
CA VAL A 124 2.78 4.21 7.31
C VAL A 124 1.89 5.31 7.90
N TYR A 125 1.02 4.92 8.82
CA TYR A 125 0.36 5.86 9.73
C TYR A 125 1.21 5.97 10.98
N ASP A 126 2.44 6.47 10.81
CA ASP A 126 3.54 6.14 11.68
C ASP A 126 3.61 7.00 12.93
N GLU A 127 3.88 6.32 14.03
CA GLU A 127 4.25 6.86 15.34
C GLU A 127 5.52 7.72 15.28
N LEU A 128 6.37 7.51 14.25
CA LEU A 128 7.66 8.20 14.08
C LEU A 128 7.55 9.67 13.68
N ALA A 129 6.41 10.14 13.20
CA ALA A 129 6.24 11.53 12.84
C ALA A 129 5.79 12.37 14.04
N ASP A 130 6.56 13.38 14.42
CA ASP A 130 6.21 14.31 15.50
C ASP A 130 5.27 15.42 15.05
N SER A 131 5.25 15.72 13.77
CA SER A 131 4.43 16.78 13.15
C SER A 131 4.04 16.43 11.72
N LYS A 132 3.09 17.20 11.14
CA LYS A 132 2.75 17.10 9.72
C LYS A 132 3.97 17.36 8.82
N ALA A 133 4.81 18.33 9.17
CA ALA A 133 6.02 18.63 8.41
C ALA A 133 7.00 17.46 8.43
N ASP A 134 7.13 16.80 9.57
CA ASP A 134 7.96 15.63 9.73
C ASP A 134 7.39 14.44 8.95
N TYR A 135 6.09 14.22 8.98
CA TYR A 135 5.45 13.18 8.16
C TYR A 135 5.66 13.41 6.65
N LYS A 136 5.51 14.65 6.18
CA LYS A 136 5.82 15.01 4.78
C LYS A 136 7.29 14.73 4.45
N ARG A 137 8.22 14.98 5.37
CA ARG A 137 9.65 14.66 5.21
C ARG A 137 9.87 13.16 5.08
N ILE A 138 9.29 12.35 5.96
CA ILE A 138 9.40 10.88 5.93
C ILE A 138 8.95 10.33 4.57
N LEU A 139 7.79 10.75 4.07
CA LEU A 139 7.28 10.30 2.77
C LEU A 139 8.22 10.70 1.60
N LYS A 140 8.78 11.90 1.65
CA LYS A 140 9.78 12.34 0.65
C LYS A 140 11.09 11.57 0.76
N ASP A 141 11.51 11.21 1.97
CA ASP A 141 12.73 10.44 2.19
C ASP A 141 12.56 9.01 1.68
N TYR A 142 11.38 8.38 1.87
CA TYR A 142 11.06 7.09 1.25
C TYR A 142 11.13 7.15 -0.28
N TYR A 143 10.54 8.19 -0.88
CA TYR A 143 10.59 8.39 -2.32
C TYR A 143 12.03 8.55 -2.83
N LYS A 144 12.87 9.34 -2.17
CA LYS A 144 14.28 9.54 -2.52
C LYS A 144 15.09 8.25 -2.36
N HIS A 145 14.87 7.54 -1.25
CA HIS A 145 15.58 6.28 -0.98
C HIS A 145 15.28 5.21 -2.02
N ALA A 146 14.08 5.21 -2.58
CA ALA A 146 13.67 4.34 -3.68
C ALA A 146 14.28 4.72 -5.05
N GLY A 147 15.22 5.67 -5.11
CA GLY A 147 15.85 6.14 -6.36
C GLY A 147 15.02 7.15 -7.14
N ASN A 148 14.07 7.84 -6.50
CA ASN A 148 13.14 8.77 -7.14
C ASN A 148 12.34 8.09 -8.27
N PRO A 149 11.53 7.09 -7.97
CA PRO A 149 10.80 6.28 -8.95
C PRO A 149 9.93 7.12 -9.91
N GLN A 150 9.63 6.55 -11.07
CA GLN A 150 8.72 7.17 -12.05
C GLN A 150 7.30 7.29 -11.49
N TYR A 151 6.85 6.26 -10.75
CA TYR A 151 5.52 6.19 -10.17
C TYR A 151 5.59 6.06 -8.66
N PHE A 152 4.84 6.88 -7.96
CA PHE A 152 4.62 6.72 -6.53
C PHE A 152 3.11 6.61 -6.25
N ILE A 153 2.68 5.44 -5.79
CA ILE A 153 1.31 5.15 -5.40
C ILE A 153 1.25 5.22 -3.88
N MET A 154 0.48 6.15 -3.35
CA MET A 154 0.47 6.42 -1.92
C MET A 154 -0.96 6.66 -1.43
N GLU A 155 -1.40 5.96 -0.38
CA GLU A 155 -2.65 6.27 0.31
C GLU A 155 -2.37 6.99 1.61
N VAL A 156 -3.06 8.10 1.85
CA VAL A 156 -2.92 8.90 3.05
C VAL A 156 -4.26 9.11 3.74
N ILE A 157 -4.22 9.42 5.03
CA ILE A 157 -5.39 9.91 5.76
C ILE A 157 -5.67 11.32 5.27
N ASP A 158 -6.88 11.56 4.78
CA ASP A 158 -7.28 12.85 4.24
C ASP A 158 -7.50 13.90 5.35
N SER A 159 -7.10 15.12 5.08
CA SER A 159 -7.28 16.23 6.01
C SER A 159 -8.75 16.60 6.28
N SER A 160 -9.67 16.17 5.42
CA SER A 160 -11.12 16.31 5.65
C SER A 160 -11.63 15.41 6.78
N TYR A 161 -10.83 14.43 7.22
CA TYR A 161 -11.15 13.65 8.40
C TYR A 161 -10.92 14.49 9.65
N THR A 162 -11.99 14.97 10.27
CA THR A 162 -11.94 15.94 11.38
C THR A 162 -12.11 15.32 12.77
N ILE A 163 -12.50 14.05 12.85
CA ILE A 163 -12.76 13.34 14.11
C ILE A 163 -11.43 13.12 14.86
N GLU A 164 -11.44 13.28 16.17
CA GLU A 164 -10.29 12.87 17.01
C GLU A 164 -10.19 11.33 16.99
N ASP A 165 -9.03 10.83 16.65
CA ASP A 165 -8.77 9.39 16.49
C ASP A 165 -7.28 9.13 16.70
N GLU A 166 -6.94 8.37 17.72
CA GLU A 166 -5.54 8.04 18.04
C GLU A 166 -4.89 7.21 16.91
N ALA A 167 -5.66 6.35 16.24
CA ALA A 167 -5.16 5.57 15.12
C ALA A 167 -4.93 6.43 13.84
N PHE A 168 -5.55 7.63 13.78
CA PHE A 168 -5.42 8.56 12.66
C PHE A 168 -5.19 9.99 13.15
N PRO A 169 -4.07 10.25 13.83
CA PRO A 169 -3.80 11.53 14.46
C PRO A 169 -3.72 12.66 13.42
N LYS A 170 -4.10 13.87 13.83
CA LYS A 170 -4.11 15.05 12.94
C LYS A 170 -2.77 15.31 12.24
N LYS A 171 -1.67 14.99 12.89
CA LYS A 171 -0.32 15.18 12.35
C LYS A 171 -0.03 14.33 11.10
N LEU A 172 -0.77 13.24 10.89
CA LEU A 172 -0.61 12.35 9.73
C LEU A 172 -1.62 12.64 8.60
N ARG A 173 -2.49 13.63 8.76
CA ARG A 173 -3.54 13.95 7.77
C ARG A 173 -3.02 14.92 6.74
N LEU A 174 -3.08 14.53 5.46
CA LEU A 174 -2.63 15.36 4.35
C LEU A 174 -3.80 15.80 3.49
N SER A 175 -3.73 17.04 3.01
CA SER A 175 -4.60 17.58 1.97
C SER A 175 -3.99 17.34 0.58
N HIS A 176 -4.78 17.50 -0.47
CA HIS A 176 -4.26 17.49 -1.84
C HIS A 176 -3.15 18.52 -2.03
N LYS A 177 -3.32 19.72 -1.47
CA LYS A 177 -2.30 20.78 -1.50
C LYS A 177 -0.99 20.35 -0.83
N ASP A 178 -1.05 19.62 0.30
CA ASP A 178 0.18 19.09 0.94
C ASP A 178 0.94 18.15 0.00
N VAL A 179 0.23 17.34 -0.78
CA VAL A 179 0.83 16.41 -1.75
C VAL A 179 1.42 17.17 -2.94
N GLU A 180 0.73 18.18 -3.48
CA GLU A 180 1.25 19.06 -4.54
C GLU A 180 2.51 19.79 -4.09
N GLU A 181 2.56 20.28 -2.86
CA GLU A 181 3.75 20.93 -2.29
C GLU A 181 4.93 19.97 -2.13
N MET A 182 4.67 18.69 -1.83
CA MET A 182 5.73 17.67 -1.77
C MET A 182 6.31 17.34 -3.15
N PHE A 183 5.46 17.36 -4.20
CA PHE A 183 5.78 16.90 -5.57
C PHE A 183 5.36 17.94 -6.64
N PRO A 184 5.94 19.16 -6.62
CA PRO A 184 5.42 20.31 -7.40
C PRO A 184 5.55 20.14 -8.92
N ASN A 185 6.42 19.25 -9.41
CA ASN A 185 6.68 19.06 -10.84
C ASN A 185 6.14 17.73 -11.36
N PHE A 186 5.23 17.09 -10.64
CA PHE A 186 4.66 15.81 -10.98
C PHE A 186 3.24 15.94 -11.50
N GLN A 187 2.80 14.97 -12.28
CA GLN A 187 1.39 14.76 -12.54
C GLN A 187 0.79 14.01 -11.35
N ILE A 188 -0.28 14.55 -10.77
CA ILE A 188 -0.92 13.98 -9.60
C ILE A 188 -2.38 13.66 -9.93
N GLN A 189 -2.75 12.39 -9.76
CA GLN A 189 -4.11 11.92 -9.81
C GLN A 189 -4.52 11.45 -8.41
N SER A 190 -5.79 11.61 -8.04
CA SER A 190 -6.26 11.24 -6.71
C SER A 190 -7.65 10.63 -6.72
N TRP A 191 -7.90 9.71 -5.80
CA TRP A 191 -9.17 9.04 -5.59
C TRP A 191 -9.47 8.92 -4.11
N GLN A 192 -10.66 9.27 -3.71
CA GLN A 192 -11.14 8.99 -2.35
C GLN A 192 -11.42 7.50 -2.21
N THR A 193 -10.75 6.83 -1.25
CA THR A 193 -10.69 5.38 -1.19
C THR A 193 -11.43 4.76 -0.02
N TYR A 194 -11.64 5.51 1.03
CA TYR A 194 -11.89 4.91 2.30
C TYR A 194 -13.25 4.31 2.57
N LYS A 195 -13.28 3.25 3.29
CA LYS A 195 -14.49 2.70 3.92
C LYS A 195 -14.24 1.71 5.06
N PHE A 196 -13.29 1.92 5.98
CA PHE A 196 -13.17 0.97 7.06
C PHE A 196 -13.03 1.65 8.43
N PRO A 197 -13.70 1.14 9.44
CA PRO A 197 -14.74 0.11 9.47
C PRO A 197 -16.14 0.60 9.14
N GLN A 198 -16.43 1.88 9.00
CA GLN A 198 -17.79 2.40 8.86
C GLN A 198 -17.89 3.74 8.15
N ASN A 199 -17.17 3.96 7.06
CA ASN A 199 -17.29 5.14 6.21
C ASN A 199 -17.01 6.50 6.91
N LYS A 200 -16.41 6.51 8.08
CA LYS A 200 -16.15 7.75 8.83
C LYS A 200 -14.72 8.27 8.68
N LYS A 201 -13.83 7.46 8.14
CA LYS A 201 -12.41 7.81 8.00
C LYS A 201 -12.12 8.11 6.54
N SER A 202 -11.86 9.34 6.21
CA SER A 202 -11.51 9.73 4.85
C SER A 202 -10.07 9.40 4.55
N LYS A 203 -9.84 8.65 3.47
CA LYS A 203 -8.53 8.40 2.91
C LYS A 203 -8.52 8.77 1.44
N THR A 204 -7.35 9.14 0.94
CA THR A 204 -7.13 9.46 -0.46
C THR A 204 -5.91 8.72 -0.98
N LEU A 205 -6.09 7.98 -2.06
CA LEU A 205 -5.01 7.36 -2.81
C LEU A 205 -4.56 8.31 -3.91
N TYR A 206 -3.25 8.48 -4.03
CA TYR A 206 -2.59 9.30 -5.04
C TYR A 206 -1.74 8.44 -5.96
N LEU A 207 -1.80 8.73 -7.24
CA LEU A 207 -0.77 8.37 -8.21
C LEU A 207 0.02 9.64 -8.52
N ILE A 208 1.30 9.63 -8.19
CA ILE A 208 2.26 10.71 -8.40
C ILE A 208 3.23 10.22 -9.47
N GLU A 209 3.17 10.82 -10.65
CA GLU A 209 3.93 10.40 -11.83
C GLU A 209 4.89 11.50 -12.26
N LYS A 210 6.15 11.12 -12.49
CA LYS A 210 7.16 12.01 -13.06
C LYS A 210 6.78 12.40 -14.49
N LYS A 211 6.81 13.69 -14.78
CA LYS A 211 6.62 14.21 -16.14
C LYS A 211 7.81 13.91 -17.04
#